data_95e75b7b26ee978aa92fb9b9288243ed
#
_entry.id   95e75b7b26ee978aa92fb9b9288243ed
#
_cell.length_a   1.000
_cell.length_b   1.000
_cell.length_c   1.000
_cell.angle_alpha   90.00
_cell.angle_beta   90.00
_cell.angle_gamma   90.00
#
_symmetry.space_group_name_H-M   'P 1'
#
loop_
_entity.id
_entity.type
_entity.pdbx_description
1 polymer ?
#
loop_
_entity_poly.entity_id
_entity_poly.type
_entity_poly.pdbx_seq_one_letter_code
_entity_poly.pdbx_strand_id
1 'polypeptide(L)'
;MTERDYGKLVNNLCPQSPMGKDCILAFCIGGLICTVGQVFLNLYGNLGLDKESAGTATSMTLVALSALLTGLSLYDNIAKYAGAGTLVPITGFANAIAAPAVEFKTEGFILGVGAKMFTIAGPVIVYGVSASAVYGFVYWIMSMI
;
A
#
# COMPACT_ATOMS: atom_id res chain seq x y z
N MET A 1 8.59 -32.70 -20.58
CA MET A 1 9.14 -31.34 -20.60
C MET A 1 10.34 -31.34 -19.66
N THR A 2 11.54 -31.05 -20.14
CA THR A 2 12.72 -31.02 -19.27
C THR A 2 12.79 -29.70 -18.51
N GLU A 3 13.50 -29.68 -17.37
CA GLU A 3 13.66 -28.46 -16.55
C GLU A 3 14.27 -27.29 -17.36
N ARG A 4 15.14 -27.59 -18.31
CA ARG A 4 15.71 -26.61 -19.25
C ARG A 4 14.70 -26.05 -20.24
N ASP A 5 13.76 -26.87 -20.71
CA ASP A 5 12.72 -26.42 -21.65
C ASP A 5 11.69 -25.55 -20.94
N TYR A 6 11.37 -25.88 -19.68
CA TYR A 6 10.54 -25.06 -18.81
C TYR A 6 11.19 -23.69 -18.54
N GLY A 7 12.49 -23.66 -18.19
CA GLY A 7 13.23 -22.42 -17.98
C GLY A 7 13.24 -21.50 -19.22
N LYS A 8 13.41 -22.06 -20.42
CA LYS A 8 13.34 -21.29 -21.68
C LYS A 8 11.92 -20.75 -21.94
N LEU A 9 10.88 -21.54 -21.65
CA LEU A 9 9.50 -21.12 -21.82
C LEU A 9 9.15 -19.98 -20.86
N VAL A 10 9.57 -20.08 -19.59
CA VAL A 10 9.37 -19.03 -18.59
C VAL A 10 10.07 -17.75 -18.99
N ASN A 11 11.33 -17.79 -19.41
CA ASN A 11 12.08 -16.61 -19.85
C ASN A 11 11.48 -15.92 -21.08
N ASN A 12 10.83 -16.67 -21.95
CA ASN A 12 10.16 -16.12 -23.14
C ASN A 12 8.78 -15.53 -22.83
N LEU A 13 8.07 -16.10 -21.84
CA LEU A 13 6.71 -15.66 -21.48
C LEU A 13 6.71 -14.57 -20.39
N CYS A 14 7.75 -14.53 -19.56
CA CYS A 14 7.91 -13.53 -18.49
C CYS A 14 9.13 -12.65 -18.81
N PRO A 15 8.99 -11.62 -19.66
CA PRO A 15 10.07 -10.68 -19.93
C PRO A 15 10.52 -10.02 -18.62
N GLN A 16 11.84 -9.93 -18.42
CA GLN A 16 12.40 -9.28 -17.22
C GLN A 16 12.06 -7.78 -17.23
N SER A 17 11.54 -7.29 -16.10
CA SER A 17 11.27 -5.87 -15.92
C SER A 17 12.58 -5.05 -16.03
N PRO A 18 12.58 -3.89 -16.71
CA PRO A 18 13.71 -3.00 -16.78
C PRO A 18 13.92 -2.30 -15.42
N MET A 19 14.65 -2.97 -14.51
CA MET A 19 14.81 -2.61 -13.10
C MET A 19 15.19 -1.13 -12.89
N GLY A 20 16.08 -0.57 -13.73
CA GLY A 20 16.51 0.82 -13.62
C GLY A 20 15.39 1.81 -13.88
N LYS A 21 14.58 1.58 -14.93
CA LYS A 21 13.42 2.43 -15.26
C LYS A 21 12.34 2.33 -14.19
N ASP A 22 12.06 1.12 -13.74
CA ASP A 22 11.02 0.86 -12.73
C ASP A 22 11.39 1.49 -11.38
N CYS A 23 12.67 1.46 -10.98
CA CYS A 23 13.15 2.15 -9.77
C CYS A 23 12.98 3.67 -9.86
N ILE A 24 13.30 4.29 -11.00
CA ILE A 24 13.15 5.74 -11.18
C ILE A 24 11.67 6.12 -11.13
N LEU A 25 10.81 5.39 -11.82
CA LEU A 25 9.37 5.65 -11.81
C LEU A 25 8.75 5.46 -10.41
N ALA A 26 9.16 4.41 -9.71
CA ALA A 26 8.73 4.16 -8.34
C ALA A 26 9.15 5.30 -7.40
N PHE A 27 10.38 5.79 -7.54
CA PHE A 27 10.88 6.92 -6.76
C PHE A 27 10.10 8.21 -7.05
N CYS A 28 9.90 8.55 -8.32
CA CYS A 28 9.21 9.77 -8.71
C CYS A 28 7.74 9.76 -8.26
N ILE A 29 7.02 8.68 -8.54
CA ILE A 29 5.58 8.60 -8.22
C ILE A 29 5.37 8.43 -6.72
N GLY A 30 6.16 7.57 -6.05
CA GLY A 30 6.10 7.43 -4.60
C GLY A 30 6.47 8.73 -3.88
N GLY A 31 7.50 9.44 -4.35
CA GLY A 31 7.89 10.75 -3.85
C GLY A 31 6.78 11.80 -4.02
N LEU A 32 6.08 11.77 -5.16
CA LEU A 32 4.94 12.68 -5.41
C LEU A 32 3.78 12.40 -4.43
N ILE A 33 3.45 11.13 -4.18
CA ILE A 33 2.44 10.75 -3.18
C ILE A 33 2.84 11.24 -1.78
N CYS A 34 4.11 11.07 -1.40
CA CYS A 34 4.62 11.58 -0.13
C CYS A 34 4.56 13.11 -0.04
N THR A 35 4.85 13.81 -1.13
CA THR A 35 4.74 15.28 -1.20
C THR A 35 3.29 15.74 -1.00
N VAL A 36 2.33 15.09 -1.64
CA VAL A 36 0.91 15.35 -1.41
C VAL A 36 0.53 15.11 0.06
N GLY A 37 1.02 14.02 0.66
CA GLY A 37 0.83 13.74 2.08
C GLY A 37 1.40 14.86 2.96
N GLN A 38 2.59 15.37 2.64
CA GLN A 38 3.20 16.48 3.39
C GLN A 38 2.40 17.79 3.27
N VAL A 39 1.82 18.06 2.10
CA VAL A 39 0.93 19.21 1.92
C VAL A 39 -0.29 19.13 2.83
N PHE A 40 -0.94 17.96 2.92
CA PHE A 40 -2.07 17.75 3.84
C PHE A 40 -1.63 17.88 5.30
N LEU A 41 -0.47 17.32 5.66
CA LEU A 41 0.06 17.43 7.02
C LEU A 41 0.26 18.90 7.44
N ASN A 42 0.86 19.69 6.56
CA ASN A 42 1.08 21.12 6.79
C ASN A 42 -0.26 21.88 6.84
N LEU A 43 -1.21 21.54 5.99
CA LEU A 43 -2.54 22.14 5.98
C LEU A 43 -3.26 21.92 7.31
N TYR A 44 -3.30 20.67 7.79
CA TYR A 44 -3.94 20.33 9.07
C TYR A 44 -3.21 20.94 10.26
N GLY A 45 -1.89 21.01 10.24
CA GLY A 45 -1.10 21.73 11.25
C GLY A 45 -1.44 23.22 11.29
N ASN A 46 -1.60 23.87 10.13
CA ASN A 46 -2.00 25.28 10.05
C ASN A 46 -3.45 25.53 10.52
N LEU A 47 -4.30 24.51 10.46
CA LEU A 47 -5.67 24.57 11.00
C LEU A 47 -5.72 24.41 12.53
N GLY A 48 -4.57 24.27 13.18
CA GLY A 48 -4.47 24.20 14.64
C GLY A 48 -4.53 22.80 15.24
N LEU A 49 -4.45 21.74 14.42
CA LEU A 49 -4.33 20.37 14.92
C LEU A 49 -2.90 20.15 15.46
N ASP A 50 -2.80 19.44 16.57
CA ASP A 50 -1.52 18.95 17.07
C ASP A 50 -0.90 17.95 16.09
N LYS A 51 0.40 17.72 16.21
CA LYS A 51 1.18 16.91 15.25
C LYS A 51 0.62 15.48 15.08
N GLU A 52 0.12 14.87 16.14
CA GLU A 52 -0.41 13.52 16.12
C GLU A 52 -1.77 13.46 15.40
N SER A 53 -2.67 14.39 15.75
CA SER A 53 -3.97 14.52 15.09
C SER A 53 -3.85 14.92 13.63
N ALA A 54 -2.92 15.80 13.27
CA ALA A 54 -2.65 16.17 11.88
C ALA A 54 -2.14 14.97 11.06
N GLY A 55 -1.26 14.13 11.65
CA GLY A 55 -0.79 12.89 11.03
C GLY A 55 -1.93 11.91 10.76
N THR A 56 -2.80 11.72 11.74
CA THR A 56 -3.97 10.85 11.64
C THR A 56 -4.96 11.36 10.58
N ALA A 57 -5.28 12.64 10.57
CA ALA A 57 -6.16 13.27 9.58
C ALA A 57 -5.60 13.13 8.16
N THR A 58 -4.27 13.35 7.99
CA THR A 58 -3.59 13.13 6.71
C THR A 58 -3.72 11.70 6.22
N SER A 59 -3.49 10.73 7.09
CA SER A 59 -3.62 9.31 6.76
C SER A 59 -5.05 8.96 6.33
N MET A 60 -6.06 9.43 7.06
CA MET A 60 -7.47 9.22 6.71
C MET A 60 -7.81 9.83 5.35
N THR A 61 -7.34 11.04 5.07
CA THR A 61 -7.56 11.72 3.79
C THR A 61 -6.93 10.96 2.63
N LEU A 62 -5.68 10.51 2.78
CA LEU A 62 -4.98 9.73 1.76
C LEU A 62 -5.66 8.38 1.51
N VAL A 63 -6.13 7.70 2.56
CA VAL A 63 -6.89 6.45 2.45
C VAL A 63 -8.20 6.68 1.67
N ALA A 64 -8.95 7.73 2.02
CA ALA A 64 -10.20 8.07 1.33
C ALA A 64 -9.97 8.40 -0.15
N LEU A 65 -8.95 9.21 -0.46
CA LEU A 65 -8.58 9.54 -1.84
C LEU A 65 -8.18 8.29 -2.64
N SER A 66 -7.38 7.41 -2.03
CA SER A 66 -6.99 6.16 -2.69
C SER A 66 -8.17 5.25 -2.97
N ALA A 67 -9.08 5.08 -2.00
CA ALA A 67 -10.28 4.29 -2.17
C ALA A 67 -11.19 4.84 -3.27
N LEU A 68 -11.34 6.18 -3.36
CA LEU A 68 -12.09 6.84 -4.45
C LEU A 68 -11.42 6.59 -5.81
N LEU A 69 -10.10 6.78 -5.92
CA LEU A 69 -9.36 6.54 -7.17
C LEU A 69 -9.43 5.07 -7.59
N THR A 70 -9.43 4.14 -6.63
CA THR A 70 -9.61 2.70 -6.89
C THR A 70 -11.01 2.41 -7.40
N GLY A 71 -12.03 2.96 -6.76
CA GLY A 71 -13.44 2.82 -7.20
C GLY A 71 -13.70 3.38 -8.61
N LEU A 72 -12.91 4.38 -9.03
CA LEU A 72 -12.94 4.95 -10.39
C LEU A 72 -12.00 4.22 -11.37
N SER A 73 -11.33 3.15 -10.97
CA SER A 73 -10.33 2.39 -11.76
C SER A 73 -9.15 3.25 -12.26
N LEU A 74 -8.86 4.37 -11.58
CA LEU A 74 -7.75 5.27 -11.92
C LEU A 74 -6.46 4.87 -11.21
N TYR A 75 -6.56 4.34 -10.00
CA TYR A 75 -5.38 3.97 -9.20
C TYR A 75 -4.54 2.88 -9.86
N ASP A 76 -5.18 1.88 -10.46
CA ASP A 76 -4.50 0.77 -11.15
C ASP A 76 -3.68 1.25 -12.35
N ASN A 77 -4.16 2.27 -13.05
CA ASN A 77 -3.41 2.87 -14.16
C ASN A 77 -2.14 3.56 -13.68
N ILE A 78 -2.18 4.20 -12.51
CA ILE A 78 -0.99 4.79 -11.87
C ILE A 78 -0.05 3.68 -11.39
N ALA A 79 -0.58 2.64 -10.77
CA ALA A 79 0.18 1.52 -10.22
C ALA A 79 0.96 0.74 -11.28
N LYS A 80 0.44 0.60 -12.50
CA LYS A 80 1.14 -0.04 -13.63
C LYS A 80 2.50 0.59 -13.93
N TYR A 81 2.62 1.90 -13.77
CA TYR A 81 3.86 2.62 -14.03
C TYR A 81 4.71 2.83 -12.77
N ALA A 82 4.05 2.94 -11.63
CA ALA A 82 4.71 3.25 -10.37
C ALA A 82 5.26 2.03 -9.62
N GLY A 83 4.72 0.83 -9.88
CA GLY A 83 5.15 -0.39 -9.21
C GLY A 83 5.22 -0.23 -7.68
N ALA A 84 6.40 -0.44 -7.10
CA ALA A 84 6.63 -0.33 -5.66
C ALA A 84 6.36 1.08 -5.09
N GLY A 85 6.42 2.13 -5.92
CA GLY A 85 6.15 3.51 -5.48
C GLY A 85 4.73 3.77 -5.01
N THR A 86 3.76 2.99 -5.51
CA THR A 86 2.36 3.04 -5.03
C THR A 86 2.07 2.03 -3.92
N LEU A 87 2.91 1.02 -3.74
CA LEU A 87 2.71 -0.05 -2.74
C LEU A 87 3.13 0.36 -1.34
N VAL A 88 4.22 1.12 -1.22
CA VAL A 88 4.80 1.51 0.08
C VAL A 88 3.95 2.53 0.85
N PRO A 89 3.38 3.58 0.23
CA PRO A 89 2.52 4.53 0.92
C PRO A 89 1.21 3.89 1.39
N ILE A 90 0.57 4.52 2.40
CA ILE A 90 -0.74 4.07 2.94
C ILE A 90 -1.83 3.97 1.87
N THR A 91 -1.69 4.72 0.79
CA THR A 91 -2.57 4.68 -0.39
C THR A 91 -2.56 3.32 -1.08
N GLY A 92 -1.41 2.63 -1.13
CA GLY A 92 -1.30 1.29 -1.67
C GLY A 92 -2.06 0.26 -0.84
N PHE A 93 -1.95 0.35 0.47
CA PHE A 93 -2.73 -0.51 1.38
C PHE A 93 -4.24 -0.26 1.22
N ALA A 94 -4.65 1.00 1.13
CA ALA A 94 -6.05 1.35 0.89
C ALA A 94 -6.56 0.81 -0.45
N ASN A 95 -5.77 0.91 -1.53
CA ASN A 95 -6.09 0.31 -2.82
C ASN A 95 -6.23 -1.22 -2.73
N ALA A 96 -5.29 -1.89 -2.06
CA ALA A 96 -5.29 -3.34 -1.91
C ALA A 96 -6.52 -3.88 -1.14
N ILE A 97 -7.14 -3.05 -0.30
CA ILE A 97 -8.38 -3.39 0.40
C ILE A 97 -9.62 -2.97 -0.41
N ALA A 98 -9.59 -1.80 -1.05
CA ALA A 98 -10.73 -1.26 -1.79
C ALA A 98 -10.99 -2.03 -3.09
N ALA A 99 -9.95 -2.46 -3.81
CA ALA A 99 -10.09 -3.18 -5.07
C ALA A 99 -10.89 -4.49 -4.92
N PRO A 100 -10.56 -5.41 -4.00
CA PRO A 100 -11.38 -6.59 -3.74
C PRO A 100 -12.79 -6.26 -3.26
N ALA A 101 -12.97 -5.17 -2.49
CA ALA A 101 -14.28 -4.76 -2.03
C ALA A 101 -15.21 -4.38 -3.20
N VAL A 102 -14.67 -3.74 -4.24
CA VAL A 102 -15.41 -3.40 -5.46
C VAL A 102 -15.65 -4.64 -6.32
N GLU A 103 -14.62 -5.45 -6.52
CA GLU A 103 -14.64 -6.62 -7.41
C GLU A 103 -15.60 -7.70 -6.92
N PHE A 104 -15.55 -8.03 -5.62
CA PHE A 104 -16.34 -9.11 -5.02
C PHE A 104 -17.68 -8.65 -4.41
N LYS A 105 -18.14 -7.43 -4.73
CA LYS A 105 -19.42 -6.90 -4.24
C LYS A 105 -20.62 -7.77 -4.61
N THR A 106 -20.58 -8.40 -5.78
CA THR A 106 -21.63 -9.28 -6.27
C THR A 106 -21.75 -10.61 -5.52
N GLU A 107 -20.69 -11.02 -4.82
CA GLU A 107 -20.67 -12.24 -3.98
C GLU A 107 -21.27 -12.02 -2.59
N GLY A 108 -21.75 -10.80 -2.28
CA GLY A 108 -22.36 -10.43 -1.02
C GLY A 108 -21.42 -9.75 -0.03
N PHE A 109 -21.97 -9.13 1.01
CA PHE A 109 -21.19 -8.31 1.94
C PHE A 109 -20.29 -9.11 2.88
N ILE A 110 -20.72 -10.29 3.32
CA ILE A 110 -19.97 -11.08 4.32
C ILE A 110 -18.92 -11.97 3.64
N LEU A 111 -19.36 -12.83 2.73
CA LEU A 111 -18.47 -13.81 2.07
C LEU A 111 -17.67 -13.22 0.90
N GLY A 112 -18.23 -12.23 0.23
CA GLY A 112 -17.55 -11.49 -0.83
C GLY A 112 -16.69 -10.37 -0.26
N VAL A 113 -17.25 -9.22 -0.04
CA VAL A 113 -16.53 -7.99 0.36
C VAL A 113 -15.72 -8.20 1.64
N GLY A 114 -16.37 -8.61 2.73
CA GLY A 114 -15.72 -8.74 4.04
C GLY A 114 -14.58 -9.75 4.02
N ALA A 115 -14.85 -10.98 3.58
CA ALA A 115 -13.85 -12.04 3.54
C ALA A 115 -12.63 -11.66 2.68
N LYS A 116 -12.85 -11.05 1.52
CA LYS A 116 -11.77 -10.65 0.60
C LYS A 116 -10.94 -9.50 1.12
N MET A 117 -11.55 -8.48 1.73
CA MET A 117 -10.84 -7.39 2.40
C MET A 117 -9.92 -7.94 3.51
N PHE A 118 -10.43 -8.82 4.37
CA PHE A 118 -9.64 -9.39 5.47
C PHE A 118 -8.56 -10.37 5.01
N THR A 119 -8.71 -11.02 3.87
CA THR A 119 -7.66 -11.86 3.30
C THR A 119 -6.38 -11.07 3.05
N ILE A 120 -6.49 -9.79 2.70
CA ILE A 120 -5.33 -8.90 2.46
C ILE A 120 -4.96 -8.15 3.73
N ALA A 121 -5.95 -7.53 4.40
CA ALA A 121 -5.70 -6.71 5.60
C ALA A 121 -5.21 -7.56 6.79
N GLY A 122 -5.71 -8.79 6.94
CA GLY A 122 -5.38 -9.67 8.08
C GLY A 122 -3.87 -9.90 8.23
N PRO A 123 -3.18 -10.45 7.23
CA PRO A 123 -1.74 -10.68 7.30
C PRO A 123 -0.94 -9.42 7.58
N VAL A 124 -1.28 -8.29 6.94
CA VAL A 124 -0.59 -7.00 7.15
C VAL A 124 -0.69 -6.55 8.60
N ILE A 125 -1.88 -6.62 9.19
CA ILE A 125 -2.11 -6.26 10.59
C ILE A 125 -1.35 -7.20 11.51
N VAL A 126 -1.44 -8.51 11.29
CA VAL A 126 -0.76 -9.51 12.14
C VAL A 126 0.76 -9.32 12.10
N TYR A 127 1.36 -9.20 10.93
CA TYR A 127 2.80 -8.99 10.82
C TYR A 127 3.22 -7.63 11.39
N GLY A 128 2.46 -6.57 11.14
CA GLY A 128 2.74 -5.23 11.66
C GLY A 128 2.70 -5.17 13.18
N VAL A 129 1.64 -5.72 13.79
CA VAL A 129 1.50 -5.78 15.26
C VAL A 129 2.58 -6.66 15.88
N SER A 130 2.86 -7.83 15.29
CA SER A 130 3.88 -8.75 15.81
C SER A 130 5.28 -8.11 15.76
N ALA A 131 5.63 -7.48 14.65
CA ALA A 131 6.91 -6.78 14.50
C ALA A 131 7.03 -5.61 15.49
N SER A 132 5.95 -4.83 15.65
CA SER A 132 5.92 -3.71 16.61
C SER A 132 6.06 -4.19 18.06
N ALA A 133 5.43 -5.30 18.42
CA ALA A 133 5.52 -5.88 19.75
C ALA A 133 6.96 -6.34 20.06
N VAL A 134 7.60 -7.04 19.10
CA VAL A 134 9.01 -7.46 19.25
C VAL A 134 9.93 -6.27 19.37
N TYR A 135 9.78 -5.25 18.51
CA TYR A 135 10.57 -4.04 18.58
C TYR A 135 10.38 -3.29 19.91
N GLY A 136 9.11 -3.14 20.34
CA GLY A 136 8.77 -2.50 21.61
C GLY A 136 9.40 -3.21 22.83
N PHE A 137 9.40 -4.55 22.81
CA PHE A 137 10.03 -5.35 23.85
C PHE A 137 11.55 -5.13 23.89
N VAL A 138 12.22 -5.16 22.75
CA VAL A 138 13.65 -4.88 22.64
C VAL A 138 13.98 -3.46 23.12
N TYR A 139 13.20 -2.46 22.66
CA TYR A 139 13.37 -1.07 23.08
C TYR A 139 13.19 -0.88 24.58
N TRP A 140 12.19 -1.55 25.17
CA TRP A 140 11.97 -1.52 26.62
C TRP A 140 13.15 -2.08 27.40
N ILE A 141 13.72 -3.22 26.99
CA ILE A 141 14.92 -3.79 27.62
C ILE A 141 16.09 -2.81 27.52
N MET A 142 16.33 -2.24 26.32
CA MET A 142 17.42 -1.28 26.13
C MET A 142 17.25 0.02 26.96
N SER A 143 16.02 0.42 27.24
CA SER A 143 15.75 1.60 28.07
C SER A 143 15.94 1.36 29.57
N MET A 144 16.09 0.10 30.01
CA MET A 144 16.34 -0.26 31.40
C MET A 144 17.84 -0.37 31.73
N ILE A 145 18.69 -0.38 30.71
CA ILE A 145 20.17 -0.41 30.83
C ILE A 145 20.74 0.99 30.70
#